data_f3dcc48b0172a63a19e91b052e434d36
#
_entry.id   f3dcc48b0172a63a19e91b052e434d36
#
_cell.length_a   1.000
_cell.length_b   1.000
_cell.length_c   1.000
_cell.angle_alpha   90.00
_cell.angle_beta   90.00
_cell.angle_gamma   90.00
#
_symmetry.space_group_name_H-M   'P 1'
#
loop_
_entity.id
_entity.type
_entity.pdbx_description
1 polymer ?
#
loop_
_entity_poly.entity_id
_entity_poly.type
_entity_poly.pdbx_seq_one_letter_code
_entity_poly.pdbx_strand_id
1 'polypeptide(L)'
;PGTFTALAGQSICERCPRGTSSGAGSSSCDDCAADTYAANVGQGECIPCPYPLASGTGSVTCSVCKAGFYLKASADPADIFSSPTDYCKPCPSDAACPVGTNLETLVLPRGFWRASFSSAELTECRAFGGDGQAGQARCVGNVDPGEASGRRVQEAGLDYCADAFAGPECQLCREPNHYLDADGAACNECVAVGTAAGRMAGTALGLCVAFGLVALAYSVQRGQTEWRKERFIGLPLRIADRTGDAIY
;
A
#
# COMPACT_ATOMS: atom_id res chain seq x y z
N PRO A 1 8.84 27.93 -47.83
CA PRO A 1 8.73 27.27 -46.52
C PRO A 1 9.89 26.28 -46.33
N GLY A 2 10.26 26.03 -45.08
CA GLY A 2 11.36 25.15 -44.70
C GLY A 2 12.75 25.75 -44.83
N THR A 3 12.85 27.01 -45.21
CA THR A 3 14.09 27.76 -45.33
C THR A 3 13.95 29.15 -44.71
N PHE A 4 15.05 29.71 -44.27
CA PHE A 4 15.10 31.05 -43.69
C PHE A 4 16.30 31.85 -44.19
N THR A 5 16.25 33.16 -44.04
CA THR A 5 17.40 34.03 -44.22
C THR A 5 17.50 35.00 -43.05
N ALA A 6 18.59 34.98 -42.31
CA ALA A 6 18.79 35.84 -41.16
C ALA A 6 19.03 37.32 -41.51
N LEU A 7 19.47 37.61 -42.71
CA LEU A 7 19.82 38.96 -43.19
C LEU A 7 19.03 39.31 -44.45
N ALA A 8 18.56 40.57 -44.51
CA ALA A 8 17.90 41.06 -45.70
C ALA A 8 18.87 41.15 -46.89
N GLY A 9 18.41 40.81 -48.11
CA GLY A 9 19.21 40.88 -49.34
C GLY A 9 20.09 39.65 -49.62
N GLN A 10 19.99 38.60 -48.83
CA GLN A 10 20.65 37.33 -49.17
C GLN A 10 19.94 36.63 -50.33
N SER A 11 20.75 36.06 -51.23
CA SER A 11 20.28 35.28 -52.40
C SER A 11 20.13 33.80 -52.13
N ILE A 12 20.61 33.33 -50.97
CA ILE A 12 20.58 31.92 -50.57
C ILE A 12 19.85 31.79 -49.23
N CYS A 13 18.85 30.91 -49.19
CA CYS A 13 18.15 30.55 -47.98
C CYS A 13 18.78 29.30 -47.37
N GLU A 14 18.93 29.29 -46.04
CA GLU A 14 19.36 28.14 -45.28
C GLU A 14 18.16 27.25 -44.95
N ARG A 15 18.38 25.93 -44.91
CA ARG A 15 17.31 24.97 -44.57
C ARG A 15 17.19 24.89 -43.06
N CYS A 16 15.95 24.85 -42.61
CA CYS A 16 15.69 24.59 -41.21
C CYS A 16 16.24 23.22 -40.75
N PRO A 17 16.89 23.16 -39.57
CA PRO A 17 17.32 21.89 -39.01
C PRO A 17 16.16 20.98 -38.68
N ARG A 18 16.44 19.70 -38.44
CA ARG A 18 15.44 18.73 -37.95
C ARG A 18 14.87 19.19 -36.63
N GLY A 19 13.59 18.94 -36.39
CA GLY A 19 12.87 19.39 -35.18
C GLY A 19 12.32 20.80 -35.31
N THR A 20 12.62 21.53 -36.42
CA THR A 20 12.14 22.90 -36.62
C THR A 20 11.47 23.07 -37.99
N SER A 21 10.69 24.08 -38.15
CA SER A 21 10.02 24.43 -39.41
C SER A 21 10.00 25.94 -39.63
N SER A 22 9.74 26.36 -40.88
CA SER A 22 9.56 27.76 -41.20
C SER A 22 8.56 27.96 -42.31
N GLY A 23 7.75 28.99 -42.23
CA GLY A 23 6.89 29.46 -43.30
C GLY A 23 7.68 30.11 -44.44
N ALA A 24 6.98 30.57 -45.46
CA ALA A 24 7.57 31.34 -46.55
C ALA A 24 7.99 32.73 -46.03
N GLY A 25 9.23 33.18 -46.39
CA GLY A 25 9.73 34.47 -46.00
C GLY A 25 10.21 34.61 -44.57
N SER A 26 10.39 33.51 -43.85
CA SER A 26 10.86 33.52 -42.46
C SER A 26 12.32 33.97 -42.34
N SER A 27 12.64 34.69 -41.29
CA SER A 27 14.00 35.07 -40.89
C SER A 27 14.64 34.07 -39.92
N SER A 28 13.91 33.12 -39.40
CA SER A 28 14.34 32.05 -38.48
C SER A 28 13.51 30.80 -38.68
N CYS A 29 13.96 29.70 -38.09
CA CYS A 29 13.18 28.49 -37.93
C CYS A 29 12.61 28.42 -36.50
N ASP A 30 11.36 27.96 -36.38
CA ASP A 30 10.67 27.77 -35.12
C ASP A 30 10.71 26.29 -34.74
N ASP A 31 10.94 26.04 -33.47
CA ASP A 31 10.86 24.68 -32.93
C ASP A 31 9.44 24.12 -33.10
N CYS A 32 9.35 22.86 -33.46
CA CYS A 32 8.07 22.16 -33.49
C CYS A 32 7.44 22.17 -32.08
N ALA A 33 6.18 22.52 -32.00
CA ALA A 33 5.43 22.48 -30.75
C ALA A 33 5.34 21.04 -30.22
N ALA A 34 5.09 20.88 -28.92
CA ALA A 34 4.78 19.58 -28.33
C ALA A 34 3.69 18.87 -29.13
N ASP A 35 3.74 17.54 -29.19
CA ASP A 35 2.87 16.68 -30.00
C ASP A 35 3.04 16.82 -31.52
N THR A 36 4.09 17.50 -31.98
CA THR A 36 4.49 17.61 -33.39
C THR A 36 5.97 17.34 -33.60
N TYR A 37 6.37 17.00 -34.79
CA TYR A 37 7.78 16.69 -35.12
C TYR A 37 8.17 17.14 -36.52
N ALA A 38 9.46 17.30 -36.75
CA ALA A 38 10.06 17.53 -38.07
C ALA A 38 11.22 16.56 -38.29
N ALA A 39 10.95 15.47 -38.99
CA ALA A 39 11.96 14.41 -39.25
C ALA A 39 13.06 14.82 -40.19
N ASN A 40 12.82 15.75 -41.11
CA ASN A 40 13.73 16.11 -42.19
C ASN A 40 14.18 17.57 -42.09
N VAL A 41 15.36 17.81 -42.60
CA VAL A 41 15.87 19.17 -42.81
C VAL A 41 15.04 19.89 -43.87
N GLY A 42 14.71 21.14 -43.61
CA GLY A 42 13.98 21.97 -44.60
C GLY A 42 12.47 21.71 -44.62
N GLN A 43 11.92 21.26 -43.51
CA GLN A 43 10.47 21.06 -43.36
C GLN A 43 9.76 22.40 -43.20
N GLY A 44 8.68 22.62 -44.01
CA GLY A 44 7.89 23.83 -43.95
C GLY A 44 6.87 23.88 -42.83
N GLU A 45 6.46 22.72 -42.36
CA GLU A 45 5.46 22.54 -41.29
C GLU A 45 5.86 21.38 -40.39
N CYS A 46 5.56 21.47 -39.12
CA CYS A 46 5.70 20.36 -38.20
C CYS A 46 4.51 19.39 -38.37
N ILE A 47 4.78 18.11 -38.34
CA ILE A 47 3.80 17.05 -38.56
C ILE A 47 3.23 16.60 -37.20
N PRO A 48 1.92 16.47 -37.02
CA PRO A 48 1.34 15.92 -35.81
C PRO A 48 1.80 14.49 -35.53
N CYS A 49 2.05 14.17 -34.27
CA CYS A 49 2.37 12.81 -33.85
C CYS A 49 1.21 11.84 -34.14
N PRO A 50 1.50 10.63 -34.65
CA PRO A 50 0.48 9.60 -34.80
C PRO A 50 -0.02 9.18 -33.41
N TYR A 51 -1.34 9.06 -33.29
CA TYR A 51 -1.97 8.61 -32.03
C TYR A 51 -1.60 7.15 -31.70
N PRO A 52 -1.28 6.79 -30.44
CA PRO A 52 -1.29 7.59 -29.21
C PRO A 52 0.07 8.17 -28.81
N LEU A 53 0.94 8.52 -29.75
CA LEU A 53 2.25 9.10 -29.47
C LEU A 53 2.18 10.60 -29.16
N ALA A 54 3.18 11.06 -28.44
CA ALA A 54 3.47 12.44 -28.13
C ALA A 54 4.95 12.76 -28.39
N SER A 55 5.28 14.04 -28.36
CA SER A 55 6.64 14.54 -28.42
C SER A 55 6.81 15.80 -27.60
N GLY A 56 8.03 16.11 -27.20
CA GLY A 56 8.39 17.42 -26.66
C GLY A 56 8.56 18.48 -27.75
N THR A 57 8.83 19.71 -27.35
CA THR A 57 9.17 20.82 -28.26
C THR A 57 10.46 20.54 -29.01
N GLY A 58 10.54 20.91 -30.28
CA GLY A 58 11.73 20.72 -31.12
C GLY A 58 12.04 19.26 -31.48
N SER A 59 11.09 18.37 -31.40
CA SER A 59 11.29 16.93 -31.62
C SER A 59 11.44 16.56 -33.08
N VAL A 60 12.32 15.59 -33.33
CA VAL A 60 12.55 15.00 -34.66
C VAL A 60 11.69 13.76 -34.91
N THR A 61 11.11 13.20 -33.90
CA THR A 61 10.22 12.02 -33.94
C THR A 61 9.28 12.02 -32.72
N CYS A 62 8.26 11.19 -32.77
CA CYS A 62 7.36 10.96 -31.63
C CYS A 62 7.65 9.60 -31.02
N SER A 63 8.13 9.56 -29.79
CA SER A 63 8.60 8.33 -29.13
C SER A 63 8.13 8.15 -27.68
N VAL A 64 7.26 9.05 -27.20
CA VAL A 64 6.63 8.93 -25.89
C VAL A 64 5.13 8.74 -26.04
N CYS A 65 4.49 8.16 -25.04
CA CYS A 65 3.04 7.97 -25.04
C CYS A 65 2.31 9.21 -24.52
N LYS A 66 1.14 9.52 -25.08
CA LYS A 66 0.25 10.57 -24.59
C LYS A 66 -0.27 10.25 -23.17
N ALA A 67 -0.77 11.28 -22.50
CA ALA A 67 -1.48 11.11 -21.25
C ALA A 67 -2.61 10.07 -21.41
N GLY A 68 -2.79 9.21 -20.40
CA GLY A 68 -3.72 8.08 -20.44
C GLY A 68 -3.14 6.82 -21.10
N PHE A 69 -1.86 6.85 -21.50
CA PHE A 69 -1.14 5.69 -22.03
C PHE A 69 0.23 5.56 -21.34
N TYR A 70 0.73 4.32 -21.29
CA TYR A 70 2.09 4.04 -20.82
C TYR A 70 2.86 3.25 -21.87
N LEU A 71 4.17 3.45 -21.92
CA LEU A 71 5.10 2.69 -22.77
C LEU A 71 5.34 1.31 -22.12
N LYS A 72 4.95 0.25 -22.82
CA LYS A 72 5.02 -1.14 -22.33
C LYS A 72 6.46 -1.64 -22.16
N ALA A 73 7.34 -1.26 -23.06
CA ALA A 73 8.73 -1.71 -23.04
C ALA A 73 9.62 -0.62 -23.68
N SER A 74 10.87 -0.53 -23.24
CA SER A 74 11.87 0.29 -23.92
C SER A 74 12.16 -0.32 -25.29
N ALA A 75 12.13 0.51 -26.34
CA ALA A 75 12.41 0.11 -27.71
C ALA A 75 13.05 1.27 -28.47
N ASP A 76 13.53 0.98 -29.67
CA ASP A 76 14.04 2.02 -30.57
C ASP A 76 12.88 3.00 -30.90
N PRO A 77 13.10 4.33 -30.88
CA PRO A 77 12.10 5.31 -31.27
C PRO A 77 11.47 5.06 -32.63
N ALA A 78 12.21 4.48 -33.58
CA ALA A 78 11.70 4.14 -34.91
C ALA A 78 10.67 3.00 -34.85
N ASP A 79 10.89 2.00 -33.99
CA ASP A 79 9.95 0.88 -33.78
C ASP A 79 8.66 1.38 -33.11
N ILE A 80 8.80 2.21 -32.07
CA ILE A 80 7.68 2.85 -31.39
C ILE A 80 6.86 3.67 -32.37
N PHE A 81 7.53 4.44 -33.22
CA PHE A 81 6.87 5.28 -34.21
C PHE A 81 6.13 4.46 -35.30
N SER A 82 6.71 3.33 -35.72
CA SER A 82 6.11 2.47 -36.74
C SER A 82 4.91 1.68 -36.26
N SER A 83 4.85 1.34 -34.97
CA SER A 83 3.79 0.52 -34.36
C SER A 83 3.33 1.11 -33.01
N PRO A 84 2.74 2.32 -33.00
CA PRO A 84 2.45 3.04 -31.76
C PRO A 84 1.57 2.27 -30.78
N THR A 85 0.56 1.56 -31.28
CA THR A 85 -0.41 0.80 -30.48
C THR A 85 0.17 -0.47 -29.87
N ASP A 86 1.30 -0.95 -30.41
CA ASP A 86 1.99 -2.11 -29.83
C ASP A 86 2.78 -1.74 -28.61
N TYR A 87 3.31 -0.53 -28.57
CA TYR A 87 4.16 -0.01 -27.49
C TYR A 87 3.39 0.83 -26.48
N CYS A 88 2.52 1.74 -26.91
CA CYS A 88 1.70 2.55 -26.02
C CYS A 88 0.39 1.82 -25.68
N LYS A 89 0.27 1.39 -24.43
CA LYS A 89 -0.91 0.68 -23.93
C LYS A 89 -1.76 1.62 -23.08
N PRO A 90 -3.09 1.44 -23.06
CA PRO A 90 -3.98 2.21 -22.17
C PRO A 90 -3.54 2.11 -20.71
N CYS A 91 -3.60 3.24 -20.01
CA CYS A 91 -3.32 3.28 -18.58
C CYS A 91 -4.27 2.36 -17.82
N PRO A 92 -3.79 1.57 -16.85
CA PRO A 92 -4.67 0.85 -15.94
C PRO A 92 -5.66 1.81 -15.27
N SER A 93 -6.89 1.36 -15.02
CA SER A 93 -8.00 2.20 -14.50
C SER A 93 -7.64 2.91 -13.18
N ASP A 94 -6.82 2.25 -12.37
CA ASP A 94 -6.48 2.70 -11.02
C ASP A 94 -5.08 3.34 -10.94
N ALA A 95 -4.48 3.65 -12.07
CA ALA A 95 -3.19 4.33 -12.16
C ALA A 95 -3.31 5.69 -12.86
N ALA A 96 -2.33 6.56 -12.65
CA ALA A 96 -2.18 7.78 -13.42
C ALA A 96 -1.00 7.68 -14.39
N CYS A 97 -1.26 8.04 -15.64
CA CYS A 97 -0.27 8.02 -16.72
C CYS A 97 -0.17 9.42 -17.35
N PRO A 98 0.60 10.34 -16.79
CA PRO A 98 0.97 11.58 -17.48
C PRO A 98 1.73 11.29 -18.77
N VAL A 99 1.92 12.31 -19.61
CA VAL A 99 2.68 12.19 -20.87
C VAL A 99 4.08 11.61 -20.59
N GLY A 100 4.48 10.62 -21.38
CA GLY A 100 5.78 9.98 -21.26
C GLY A 100 5.90 8.93 -20.17
N THR A 101 4.79 8.50 -19.57
CA THR A 101 4.78 7.40 -18.60
C THR A 101 5.25 6.10 -19.24
N ASN A 102 6.13 5.37 -18.57
CA ASN A 102 6.51 3.99 -18.86
C ASN A 102 6.14 3.10 -17.66
N LEU A 103 6.37 1.78 -17.76
CA LEU A 103 6.06 0.87 -16.65
C LEU A 103 6.78 1.22 -15.35
N GLU A 104 8.02 1.73 -15.42
CA GLU A 104 8.78 2.09 -14.22
C GLU A 104 8.25 3.34 -13.53
N THR A 105 7.78 4.31 -14.35
CA THR A 105 7.27 5.60 -13.88
C THR A 105 5.75 5.64 -13.71
N LEU A 106 5.08 4.50 -13.81
CA LEU A 106 3.64 4.37 -13.60
C LEU A 106 3.27 4.84 -12.18
N VAL A 107 2.33 5.76 -12.11
CA VAL A 107 1.90 6.38 -10.86
C VAL A 107 0.78 5.55 -10.22
N LEU A 108 1.05 4.98 -9.04
CA LEU A 108 0.10 4.21 -8.26
C LEU A 108 -0.48 5.06 -7.13
N PRO A 109 -1.81 5.15 -7.03
CA PRO A 109 -2.44 5.79 -5.87
C PRO A 109 -2.33 4.94 -4.60
N ARG A 110 -2.68 5.53 -3.47
CA ARG A 110 -2.78 4.81 -2.20
C ARG A 110 -3.81 3.68 -2.30
N GLY A 111 -3.52 2.59 -1.62
CA GLY A 111 -4.39 1.41 -1.62
C GLY A 111 -4.06 0.41 -2.71
N PHE A 112 -3.10 0.70 -3.59
CA PHE A 112 -2.70 -0.20 -4.66
C PHE A 112 -1.24 -0.63 -4.54
N TRP A 113 -0.99 -1.84 -5.00
CA TRP A 113 0.30 -2.50 -5.03
C TRP A 113 0.51 -3.22 -6.38
N ARG A 114 1.74 -3.44 -6.78
CA ARG A 114 2.10 -4.27 -7.94
C ARG A 114 3.32 -5.13 -7.66
N ALA A 115 3.38 -6.29 -8.31
CA ALA A 115 4.42 -7.28 -8.06
C ALA A 115 5.81 -6.89 -8.57
N SER A 116 5.88 -6.04 -9.59
CA SER A 116 7.16 -5.56 -10.14
C SER A 116 6.98 -4.26 -10.91
N PHE A 117 8.08 -3.53 -11.13
CA PHE A 117 8.10 -2.33 -11.99
C PHE A 117 7.79 -2.64 -13.47
N SER A 118 7.93 -3.90 -13.87
CA SER A 118 7.59 -4.36 -15.22
C SER A 118 6.15 -4.89 -15.35
N SER A 119 5.36 -4.90 -14.26
CA SER A 119 3.96 -5.31 -14.28
C SER A 119 3.04 -4.10 -14.42
N ALA A 120 2.07 -4.20 -15.31
CA ALA A 120 0.96 -3.27 -15.39
C ALA A 120 -0.25 -3.71 -14.55
N GLU A 121 -0.21 -4.91 -13.98
CA GLU A 121 -1.28 -5.40 -13.12
C GLU A 121 -1.17 -4.74 -11.75
N LEU A 122 -2.26 -4.09 -11.36
CA LEU A 122 -2.44 -3.47 -10.06
C LEU A 122 -3.35 -4.32 -9.20
N THR A 123 -2.96 -4.51 -7.96
CA THR A 123 -3.74 -5.24 -6.96
C THR A 123 -4.17 -4.25 -5.89
N GLU A 124 -5.46 -4.21 -5.58
CA GLU A 124 -5.95 -3.45 -4.45
C GLU A 124 -5.50 -4.11 -3.15
N CYS A 125 -4.89 -3.36 -2.26
CA CYS A 125 -4.45 -3.85 -0.96
C CYS A 125 -5.67 -4.07 -0.07
N ARG A 126 -5.93 -5.33 0.25
CA ARG A 126 -7.11 -5.73 1.03
C ARG A 126 -7.08 -5.12 2.42
N ALA A 127 -8.20 -4.56 2.81
CA ALA A 127 -8.48 -4.25 4.21
C ALA A 127 -8.81 -5.54 4.95
N PHE A 128 -8.08 -5.83 6.02
CA PHE A 128 -8.51 -6.77 7.03
C PHE A 128 -9.42 -5.98 7.97
N GLY A 129 -10.69 -6.35 8.08
CA GLY A 129 -11.63 -5.67 8.98
C GLY A 129 -12.38 -4.48 8.33
N GLY A 130 -13.30 -4.75 7.50
CA GLY A 130 -14.57 -4.02 7.23
C GLY A 130 -14.57 -2.59 6.67
N ASP A 131 -13.57 -1.75 6.83
CA ASP A 131 -13.65 -0.32 6.49
C ASP A 131 -12.76 0.17 5.33
N GLY A 132 -11.97 -0.69 4.72
CA GLY A 132 -11.11 -0.35 3.58
C GLY A 132 -9.93 0.58 3.90
N GLN A 133 -9.88 1.20 5.05
CA GLN A 133 -8.87 2.20 5.40
C GLN A 133 -7.51 1.59 5.73
N ALA A 134 -7.49 0.41 6.33
CA ALA A 134 -6.24 -0.28 6.69
C ALA A 134 -5.39 -0.64 5.46
N GLY A 135 -6.01 -1.05 4.35
CA GLY A 135 -5.31 -1.30 3.08
C GLY A 135 -4.68 -0.04 2.52
N GLN A 136 -5.39 1.10 2.53
CA GLN A 136 -4.87 2.39 2.08
C GLN A 136 -3.74 2.93 2.97
N ALA A 137 -3.79 2.66 4.27
CA ALA A 137 -2.73 3.07 5.20
C ALA A 137 -1.43 2.30 4.99
N ARG A 138 -1.50 1.01 4.65
CA ARG A 138 -0.34 0.15 4.41
C ARG A 138 0.27 0.31 3.03
N CYS A 139 -0.57 0.40 2.00
CA CYS A 139 -0.15 0.60 0.62
C CYS A 139 -0.19 2.09 0.27
N VAL A 140 0.94 2.73 0.41
CA VAL A 140 1.06 4.18 0.19
C VAL A 140 1.19 4.56 -1.28
N GLY A 141 1.37 3.58 -2.17
CA GLY A 141 1.63 3.84 -3.58
C GLY A 141 3.00 4.48 -3.80
N ASN A 142 3.16 5.19 -4.92
CA ASN A 142 4.37 5.95 -5.23
C ASN A 142 4.11 7.46 -5.41
N VAL A 143 2.96 7.94 -4.93
CA VAL A 143 2.58 9.35 -4.92
C VAL A 143 2.51 9.82 -3.48
N ASP A 144 3.32 10.81 -3.13
CA ASP A 144 3.19 11.49 -1.86
C ASP A 144 2.12 12.58 -1.97
N PRO A 145 0.98 12.50 -1.24
CA PRO A 145 -0.11 13.46 -1.39
C PRO A 145 0.24 14.88 -0.90
N GLY A 146 1.42 15.09 -0.33
CA GLY A 146 1.87 16.38 0.22
C GLY A 146 3.07 17.02 -0.47
N GLU A 147 3.76 16.33 -1.37
CA GLU A 147 4.88 16.89 -2.12
C GLU A 147 4.58 16.91 -3.62
N ALA A 148 4.49 18.12 -4.17
CA ALA A 148 4.47 18.35 -5.62
C ALA A 148 5.80 17.95 -6.31
N SER A 149 6.71 17.38 -5.56
CA SER A 149 7.96 16.76 -6.01
C SER A 149 7.84 15.28 -5.69
N GLY A 150 7.39 14.49 -6.67
CA GLY A 150 7.33 13.03 -6.54
C GLY A 150 8.65 12.50 -6.00
N ARG A 151 8.69 12.20 -4.73
CA ARG A 151 9.77 11.39 -4.17
C ARG A 151 9.62 10.03 -4.82
N ARG A 152 10.36 9.84 -5.93
CA ARG A 152 10.54 8.52 -6.51
C ARG A 152 11.14 7.65 -5.42
N VAL A 153 10.38 6.68 -4.97
CA VAL A 153 10.90 5.58 -4.15
C VAL A 153 11.80 4.76 -5.08
N GLN A 154 13.03 5.25 -5.29
CA GLN A 154 13.93 4.75 -6.32
C GLN A 154 15.11 3.96 -5.76
N GLU A 155 15.21 3.70 -4.45
CA GLU A 155 16.46 3.18 -3.92
C GLU A 155 16.42 1.91 -3.05
N ALA A 156 15.31 1.29 -2.80
CA ALA A 156 15.34 -0.03 -2.13
C ALA A 156 14.10 -0.85 -2.47
N GLY A 157 14.10 -1.46 -3.66
CA GLY A 157 13.15 -2.53 -3.99
C GLY A 157 11.69 -2.17 -3.80
N LEU A 158 10.88 -2.26 -4.87
CA LEU A 158 9.41 -2.46 -4.93
C LEU A 158 8.57 -2.08 -3.68
N ASP A 159 8.88 -0.96 -3.03
CA ASP A 159 8.26 -0.66 -1.76
C ASP A 159 7.13 0.36 -1.92
N TYR A 160 5.98 -0.14 -2.34
CA TYR A 160 4.71 0.60 -2.31
C TYR A 160 4.08 0.58 -0.92
N CYS A 161 4.81 0.08 0.08
CA CYS A 161 4.35 -0.12 1.45
C CYS A 161 4.80 1.04 2.34
N ALA A 162 4.01 1.37 3.35
CA ALA A 162 4.43 2.24 4.44
C ALA A 162 5.60 1.60 5.22
N ASP A 163 6.41 2.43 5.91
CA ASP A 163 7.70 2.04 6.48
C ASP A 163 7.70 0.77 7.35
N ALA A 164 6.60 0.51 8.06
CA ALA A 164 6.49 -0.67 8.93
C ALA A 164 6.15 -1.96 8.18
N PHE A 165 5.74 -1.86 6.91
CA PHE A 165 5.17 -2.97 6.15
C PHE A 165 6.06 -3.37 4.98
N ALA A 166 5.91 -4.61 4.50
CA ALA A 166 6.66 -5.17 3.39
C ALA A 166 5.87 -6.30 2.69
N GLY A 167 6.44 -6.81 1.60
CA GLY A 167 5.93 -7.97 0.89
C GLY A 167 4.69 -7.71 0.03
N PRO A 168 4.08 -8.78 -0.52
CA PRO A 168 2.90 -8.65 -1.35
C PRO A 168 1.75 -7.96 -0.63
N GLU A 169 1.11 -7.01 -1.28
CA GLU A 169 -0.01 -6.22 -0.73
C GLU A 169 0.30 -5.61 0.66
N CYS A 170 1.59 -5.44 1.00
CA CYS A 170 2.05 -4.92 2.30
C CYS A 170 1.51 -5.72 3.51
N GLN A 171 1.44 -7.04 3.38
CA GLN A 171 0.87 -7.92 4.40
C GLN A 171 1.90 -8.48 5.39
N LEU A 172 3.15 -8.12 5.26
CA LEU A 172 4.22 -8.54 6.16
C LEU A 172 4.74 -7.36 6.95
N CYS A 173 5.19 -7.61 8.16
CA CYS A 173 5.96 -6.63 8.92
C CYS A 173 7.41 -6.60 8.46
N ARG A 174 7.98 -5.41 8.28
CA ARG A 174 9.36 -5.23 7.83
C ARG A 174 10.37 -5.65 8.88
N GLU A 175 10.07 -5.35 10.14
CA GLU A 175 10.94 -5.72 11.24
C GLU A 175 10.76 -7.18 11.65
N PRO A 176 11.86 -7.90 11.93
CA PRO A 176 11.78 -9.28 12.42
C PRO A 176 11.10 -9.30 13.80
N ASN A 177 10.47 -10.42 14.13
CA ASN A 177 9.71 -10.61 15.36
C ASN A 177 8.52 -9.67 15.56
N HIS A 178 7.99 -9.12 14.46
CA HIS A 178 6.72 -8.41 14.45
C HIS A 178 5.67 -9.23 13.69
N TYR A 179 4.42 -9.09 14.07
CA TYR A 179 3.28 -9.71 13.40
C TYR A 179 2.25 -8.64 13.07
N LEU A 180 1.53 -8.88 11.97
CA LEU A 180 0.41 -8.04 11.58
C LEU A 180 -0.77 -8.35 12.50
N ASP A 181 -1.40 -7.32 13.06
CA ASP A 181 -2.58 -7.50 13.90
C ASP A 181 -3.80 -8.02 13.09
N ALA A 182 -4.84 -8.45 13.80
CA ALA A 182 -6.03 -9.04 13.19
C ALA A 182 -6.77 -8.07 12.27
N ASP A 183 -6.67 -6.77 12.55
CA ASP A 183 -7.29 -5.71 11.75
C ASP A 183 -6.37 -5.26 10.59
N GLY A 184 -5.13 -5.76 10.56
CA GLY A 184 -4.15 -5.44 9.53
C GLY A 184 -3.71 -3.97 9.53
N ALA A 185 -3.90 -3.26 10.62
CA ALA A 185 -3.61 -1.84 10.72
C ALA A 185 -2.22 -1.54 11.29
N ALA A 186 -1.64 -2.45 12.06
CA ALA A 186 -0.36 -2.25 12.72
C ALA A 186 0.52 -3.50 12.78
N CYS A 187 1.83 -3.28 12.83
CA CYS A 187 2.81 -4.31 13.13
C CYS A 187 3.15 -4.28 14.61
N ASN A 188 2.85 -5.35 15.32
CA ASN A 188 3.08 -5.49 16.74
C ASN A 188 4.25 -6.43 17.03
N GLU A 189 5.03 -6.13 18.05
CA GLU A 189 6.14 -6.98 18.47
C GLU A 189 5.64 -8.31 19.01
N CYS A 190 6.28 -9.41 18.59
CA CYS A 190 5.98 -10.74 19.11
C CYS A 190 6.35 -10.82 20.59
N VAL A 191 5.40 -11.19 21.44
CA VAL A 191 5.66 -11.38 22.87
C VAL A 191 6.62 -12.56 23.04
N ALA A 192 7.75 -12.32 23.71
CA ALA A 192 8.72 -13.39 23.97
C ALA A 192 8.05 -14.56 24.70
N VAL A 193 8.30 -15.78 24.22
CA VAL A 193 7.68 -17.02 24.74
C VAL A 193 7.80 -17.12 26.27
N GLY A 194 8.90 -16.65 26.84
CA GLY A 194 9.12 -16.61 28.28
C GLY A 194 8.13 -15.72 29.05
N THR A 195 7.75 -14.57 28.51
CA THR A 195 6.76 -13.67 29.14
C THR A 195 5.34 -14.20 29.02
N ALA A 196 5.00 -14.82 27.88
CA ALA A 196 3.72 -15.46 27.68
C ALA A 196 3.56 -16.69 28.59
N ALA A 197 4.57 -17.55 28.68
CA ALA A 197 4.61 -18.70 29.59
C ALA A 197 4.52 -18.25 31.05
N GLY A 198 5.22 -17.18 31.45
CA GLY A 198 5.15 -16.61 32.78
C GLY A 198 3.76 -16.10 33.15
N ARG A 199 3.06 -15.44 32.23
CA ARG A 199 1.68 -14.97 32.45
C ARG A 199 0.72 -16.15 32.59
N MET A 200 0.81 -17.17 31.71
CA MET A 200 -0.04 -18.38 31.83
C MET A 200 0.23 -19.16 33.12
N ALA A 201 1.50 -19.34 33.51
CA ALA A 201 1.87 -19.99 34.77
C ALA A 201 1.35 -19.20 35.97
N GLY A 202 1.46 -17.88 35.96
CA GLY A 202 0.94 -17.02 37.04
C GLY A 202 -0.56 -17.09 37.19
N THR A 203 -1.33 -17.10 36.08
CA THR A 203 -2.79 -17.24 36.12
C THR A 203 -3.20 -18.62 36.61
N ALA A 204 -2.54 -19.69 36.14
CA ALA A 204 -2.80 -21.06 36.61
C ALA A 204 -2.52 -21.22 38.12
N LEU A 205 -1.40 -20.69 38.60
CA LEU A 205 -1.05 -20.69 40.01
C LEU A 205 -2.08 -19.90 40.84
N GLY A 206 -2.50 -18.72 40.38
CA GLY A 206 -3.53 -17.92 41.04
C GLY A 206 -4.86 -18.64 41.18
N LEU A 207 -5.30 -19.34 40.09
CA LEU A 207 -6.51 -20.16 40.13
C LEU A 207 -6.36 -21.34 41.10
N CYS A 208 -5.23 -22.04 41.12
CA CYS A 208 -4.99 -23.13 42.07
C CYS A 208 -5.02 -22.66 43.53
N VAL A 209 -4.46 -21.50 43.83
CA VAL A 209 -4.50 -20.91 45.19
C VAL A 209 -5.93 -20.53 45.54
N ALA A 210 -6.69 -19.89 44.61
CA ALA A 210 -8.10 -19.54 44.87
C ALA A 210 -8.96 -20.76 45.12
N PHE A 211 -8.85 -21.81 44.32
CA PHE A 211 -9.57 -23.08 44.55
C PHE A 211 -9.13 -23.76 45.83
N GLY A 212 -7.86 -23.73 46.20
CA GLY A 212 -7.35 -24.25 47.48
C GLY A 212 -7.95 -23.53 48.68
N LEU A 213 -8.04 -22.20 48.64
CA LEU A 213 -8.64 -21.40 49.69
C LEU A 213 -10.16 -21.66 49.82
N VAL A 214 -10.87 -21.79 48.72
CA VAL A 214 -12.29 -22.13 48.69
C VAL A 214 -12.50 -23.53 49.30
N ALA A 215 -11.70 -24.52 48.90
CA ALA A 215 -11.76 -25.87 49.44
C ALA A 215 -11.47 -25.91 50.95
N LEU A 216 -10.49 -25.13 51.39
CA LEU A 216 -10.14 -25.00 52.82
C LEU A 216 -11.31 -24.36 53.59
N ALA A 217 -11.86 -23.27 53.12
CA ALA A 217 -13.01 -22.62 53.73
C ALA A 217 -14.22 -23.57 53.83
N TYR A 218 -14.50 -24.33 52.75
CA TYR A 218 -15.58 -25.33 52.74
C TYR A 218 -15.30 -26.45 53.75
N SER A 219 -14.09 -26.97 53.86
CA SER A 219 -13.73 -28.01 54.86
C SER A 219 -13.85 -27.52 56.30
N VAL A 220 -13.45 -26.28 56.57
CA VAL A 220 -13.62 -25.66 57.89
C VAL A 220 -15.11 -25.47 58.26
N GLN A 221 -15.91 -25.01 57.31
CA GLN A 221 -17.38 -24.89 57.50
C GLN A 221 -18.02 -26.27 57.79
N ARG A 222 -17.62 -27.28 57.01
CA ARG A 222 -18.14 -28.64 57.21
C ARG A 222 -17.71 -29.22 58.52
N GLY A 223 -16.47 -29.01 58.96
CA GLY A 223 -16.02 -29.40 60.28
C GLY A 223 -16.79 -28.71 61.39
N GLN A 224 -17.07 -27.41 61.25
CA GLN A 224 -17.89 -26.69 62.23
C GLN A 224 -19.34 -27.20 62.31
N THR A 225 -19.90 -27.62 61.18
CA THR A 225 -21.25 -28.19 61.16
C THR A 225 -21.33 -29.57 61.85
N GLU A 226 -20.29 -30.41 61.72
CA GLU A 226 -20.19 -31.68 62.43
C GLU A 226 -20.01 -31.46 63.92
N TRP A 227 -19.14 -30.54 64.35
CA TRP A 227 -18.98 -30.17 65.75
C TRP A 227 -20.22 -29.59 66.39
N ARG A 228 -21.04 -28.90 65.65
CA ARG A 228 -22.36 -28.44 66.08
C ARG A 228 -23.34 -29.61 66.30
N LYS A 229 -23.34 -30.57 65.37
CA LYS A 229 -24.24 -31.77 65.49
C LYS A 229 -23.88 -32.59 66.71
N GLU A 230 -22.62 -32.85 66.96
CA GLU A 230 -22.20 -33.59 68.14
C GLU A 230 -22.54 -32.86 69.44
N ARG A 231 -22.47 -31.55 69.48
CA ARG A 231 -22.85 -30.79 70.68
C ARG A 231 -24.33 -30.75 70.92
N PHE A 232 -25.17 -30.93 69.91
CA PHE A 232 -26.66 -31.05 70.08
C PHE A 232 -27.12 -32.46 70.44
N ILE A 233 -26.37 -33.50 70.09
CA ILE A 233 -26.71 -34.90 70.40
C ILE A 233 -26.25 -35.24 71.81
N GLY A 234 -25.37 -34.50 72.44
CA GLY A 234 -24.84 -34.74 73.77
C GLY A 234 -25.61 -34.09 74.92
N LEU A 235 -26.73 -33.45 74.70
CA LEU A 235 -27.64 -32.99 75.80
C LEU A 235 -28.57 -34.12 76.17
N PRO A 236 -28.39 -34.77 77.36
CA PRO A 236 -29.45 -35.69 77.86
C PRO A 236 -30.68 -34.86 78.21
N LEU A 237 -31.74 -35.09 77.52
CA LEU A 237 -33.08 -34.69 77.88
C LEU A 237 -33.41 -35.45 79.23
N ARG A 238 -33.06 -34.87 80.39
CA ARG A 238 -33.72 -35.22 81.63
C ARG A 238 -35.11 -34.64 81.56
N ILE A 239 -36.05 -35.42 81.06
CA ILE A 239 -37.42 -35.23 81.30
C ILE A 239 -37.59 -35.64 82.76
N ALA A 240 -37.72 -34.66 83.64
CA ALA A 240 -38.18 -34.87 85.00
C ALA A 240 -39.68 -35.19 84.88
N ASP A 241 -39.96 -36.47 84.99
CA ASP A 241 -41.31 -36.92 85.23
C ASP A 241 -41.65 -36.66 86.73
N ARG A 242 -42.43 -35.62 86.91
CA ARG A 242 -42.96 -35.23 88.20
C ARG A 242 -44.44 -35.42 88.13
N THR A 243 -44.86 -36.63 88.30
CA THR A 243 -46.16 -36.90 88.80
C THR A 243 -46.04 -38.06 89.73
N GLY A 244 -45.94 -37.67 91.04
CA GLY A 244 -46.30 -38.55 92.07
C GLY A 244 -47.83 -38.63 92.09
N ASP A 245 -48.28 -39.71 92.47
CA ASP A 245 -49.38 -40.02 93.36
C ASP A 245 -49.83 -41.44 93.06
N ALA A 246 -49.57 -42.32 93.97
CA ALA A 246 -50.44 -42.85 94.98
C ALA A 246 -51.81 -43.31 94.42
N ILE A 247 -52.06 -44.62 94.56
CA ILE A 247 -53.20 -45.18 95.29
C ILE A 247 -53.37 -46.68 94.91
N TYR A 248 -53.29 -47.51 95.91
CA TYR A 248 -53.63 -48.92 96.11
C TYR A 248 -52.86 -49.98 95.35
#